data_cda8f4610de4b3ccaf5affce06385df2
#
_entry.id   cda8f4610de4b3ccaf5affce06385df2
#
_cell.length_a   1.000
_cell.length_b   1.000
_cell.length_c   1.000
_cell.angle_alpha   90.00
_cell.angle_beta   90.00
_cell.angle_gamma   90.00
#
_symmetry.space_group_name_H-M   'P 1'
#
loop_
_entity.id
_entity.type
_entity.pdbx_description
1 polymer ?
#
loop_
_entity_poly.entity_id
_entity_poly.type
_entity_poly.pdbx_seq_one_letter_code
_entity_poly.pdbx_strand_id
1 'polypeptide(L)'
;MLYPPRFNTDWLDARLARHGELMIEENAKYCPAPTLVALCGAALQGYQHFEQRGKEFVDMLRVGQVPSKDTLTPSVNIDLIFNNVKYSTKCLQSGATSVIVDCNGGRQNIAIRPLADLGYLLNVNGKSHVAYSKQESGGSLRMILDGHTCIFTPEYDPTRLISSGAGKLARLLVADGSHLEKGAPYVEIEVMKMYMSLKTAEAGTVHFQMSEGASLLPGDVIAMVKLDDPDKVVKSEKFLGQLAHRRDVEGGLQIVDDAAGFALPHLVMREVNSDFCALFCIFNEELKSYYS
;
A
#
# COMPACT_ATOMS: atom_id res chain seq x y z
N MET A 1 -0.74 0.86 56.28
CA MET A 1 -1.13 -0.30 55.46
C MET A 1 -1.97 0.24 54.31
N LEU A 2 -1.41 0.41 53.12
CA LEU A 2 -2.12 0.79 51.94
C LEU A 2 -2.71 -0.49 51.32
N TYR A 3 -4.02 -0.67 51.43
CA TYR A 3 -4.72 -1.72 50.69
C TYR A 3 -4.51 -1.50 49.20
N PRO A 4 -4.14 -2.51 48.41
CA PRO A 4 -4.07 -2.36 46.98
C PRO A 4 -5.47 -2.03 46.46
N PRO A 5 -5.60 -1.11 45.48
CA PRO A 5 -6.88 -0.78 44.93
C PRO A 5 -7.55 -2.05 44.38
N ARG A 6 -8.81 -2.28 44.77
CA ARG A 6 -9.60 -3.37 44.18
C ARG A 6 -9.82 -3.09 42.71
N PHE A 7 -9.16 -3.87 41.85
CA PHE A 7 -9.34 -3.82 40.43
C PHE A 7 -10.64 -4.54 40.09
N ASN A 8 -11.60 -3.83 39.56
CA ASN A 8 -12.81 -4.35 38.95
C ASN A 8 -12.94 -3.78 37.53
N THR A 9 -13.88 -4.29 36.77
CA THR A 9 -14.15 -3.83 35.38
C THR A 9 -14.51 -2.35 35.36
N ASP A 10 -15.32 -1.87 36.32
CA ASP A 10 -15.74 -0.48 36.40
C ASP A 10 -14.57 0.49 36.65
N TRP A 11 -13.55 0.05 37.41
CA TRP A 11 -12.34 0.82 37.62
C TRP A 11 -11.52 0.93 36.31
N LEU A 12 -11.46 -0.17 35.55
CA LEU A 12 -10.76 -0.18 34.27
C LEU A 12 -11.46 0.72 33.27
N ASP A 13 -12.78 0.64 33.19
CA ASP A 13 -13.60 1.46 32.28
C ASP A 13 -13.48 2.96 32.62
N ALA A 14 -13.54 3.30 33.92
CA ALA A 14 -13.36 4.68 34.39
C ALA A 14 -11.93 5.19 34.11
N ARG A 15 -10.92 4.32 34.16
CA ARG A 15 -9.54 4.68 33.86
C ARG A 15 -9.30 4.81 32.38
N LEU A 16 -9.89 3.92 31.55
CA LEU A 16 -9.84 4.01 30.10
C LEU A 16 -10.55 5.27 29.60
N ALA A 17 -11.72 5.63 30.17
CA ALA A 17 -12.40 6.86 29.85
C ALA A 17 -11.56 8.12 30.15
N ARG A 18 -10.89 8.17 31.31
CA ARG A 18 -10.02 9.30 31.70
C ARG A 18 -8.70 9.33 30.92
N HIS A 19 -8.06 8.20 30.72
CA HIS A 19 -6.77 8.13 30.04
C HIS A 19 -6.93 8.03 28.54
N GLY A 20 -8.06 7.58 28.01
CA GLY A 20 -8.33 7.50 26.59
C GLY A 20 -8.20 8.85 25.89
N GLU A 21 -8.79 9.89 26.45
CA GLU A 21 -8.67 11.26 25.93
C GLU A 21 -7.24 11.78 26.04
N LEU A 22 -6.58 11.60 27.18
CA LEU A 22 -5.18 12.01 27.37
C LEU A 22 -4.21 11.23 26.49
N MET A 23 -4.41 9.91 26.30
CA MET A 23 -3.59 9.11 25.41
C MET A 23 -3.82 9.45 23.94
N ILE A 24 -5.03 9.86 23.54
CA ILE A 24 -5.31 10.34 22.19
C ILE A 24 -4.55 11.64 21.94
N GLU A 25 -4.56 12.59 22.88
CA GLU A 25 -3.81 13.84 22.79
C GLU A 25 -2.30 13.64 22.79
N GLU A 26 -1.78 12.77 23.69
CA GLU A 26 -0.36 12.46 23.72
C GLU A 26 0.09 11.70 22.47
N ASN A 27 -0.66 10.70 22.00
CA ASN A 27 -0.36 9.98 20.77
C ASN A 27 -0.42 10.92 19.54
N ALA A 28 -1.36 11.87 19.50
CA ALA A 28 -1.41 12.87 18.44
C ALA A 28 -0.16 13.77 18.40
N LYS A 29 0.43 14.04 19.56
CA LYS A 29 1.67 14.83 19.68
C LYS A 29 2.92 14.10 19.19
N TYR A 30 2.95 12.76 19.29
CA TYR A 30 4.06 11.93 18.84
C TYR A 30 3.80 11.26 17.48
N CYS A 31 2.60 11.36 16.94
CA CYS A 31 2.26 10.78 15.63
C CYS A 31 3.09 11.45 14.53
N PRO A 32 3.75 10.68 13.66
CA PRO A 32 4.50 11.25 12.56
C PRO A 32 3.57 12.03 11.62
N ALA A 33 4.09 13.12 11.03
CA ALA A 33 3.30 13.94 10.12
C ALA A 33 2.69 13.09 9.00
N PRO A 34 1.41 13.29 8.63
CA PRO A 34 0.73 12.49 7.60
C PRO A 34 1.48 12.47 6.26
N THR A 35 2.15 13.58 5.91
CA THR A 35 3.00 13.69 4.72
C THR A 35 4.22 12.78 4.79
N LEU A 36 4.87 12.67 5.96
CA LEU A 36 5.98 11.74 6.17
C LEU A 36 5.52 10.29 6.10
N VAL A 37 4.36 9.98 6.69
CA VAL A 37 3.76 8.63 6.63
C VAL A 37 3.47 8.24 5.19
N ALA A 38 2.83 9.12 4.41
CA ALA A 38 2.53 8.87 3.00
C ALA A 38 3.80 8.72 2.16
N LEU A 39 4.81 9.55 2.42
CA LEU A 39 6.11 9.51 1.75
C LEU A 39 6.84 8.18 2.01
N CYS A 40 6.93 7.77 3.28
CA CYS A 40 7.55 6.50 3.66
C CYS A 40 6.78 5.30 3.13
N GLY A 41 5.43 5.35 3.17
CA GLY A 41 4.57 4.30 2.63
C GLY A 41 4.74 4.12 1.13
N ALA A 42 4.74 5.22 0.37
CA ALA A 42 4.95 5.19 -1.07
C ALA A 42 6.35 4.67 -1.45
N ALA A 43 7.39 5.16 -0.77
CA ALA A 43 8.76 4.70 -0.99
C ALA A 43 8.92 3.21 -0.73
N LEU A 44 8.34 2.72 0.36
CA LEU A 44 8.43 1.31 0.74
C LEU A 44 7.68 0.39 -0.23
N GLN A 45 6.45 0.76 -0.62
CA GLN A 45 5.72 0.02 -1.63
C GLN A 45 6.41 0.05 -3.00
N GLY A 46 6.96 1.20 -3.39
CA GLY A 46 7.74 1.33 -4.62
C GLY A 46 8.96 0.42 -4.61
N TYR A 47 9.72 0.42 -3.51
CA TYR A 47 10.88 -0.45 -3.34
C TYR A 47 10.50 -1.94 -3.42
N GLN A 48 9.47 -2.36 -2.70
CA GLN A 48 8.99 -3.75 -2.73
C GLN A 48 8.53 -4.17 -4.12
N HIS A 49 7.85 -3.27 -4.85
CA HIS A 49 7.42 -3.53 -6.22
C HIS A 49 8.63 -3.73 -7.16
N PHE A 50 9.65 -2.88 -7.07
CA PHE A 50 10.86 -3.01 -7.90
C PHE A 50 11.66 -4.26 -7.55
N GLU A 51 11.78 -4.59 -6.27
CA GLU A 51 12.43 -5.81 -5.81
C GLU A 51 11.73 -7.07 -6.32
N GLN A 52 10.40 -7.11 -6.24
CA GLN A 52 9.61 -8.22 -6.76
C GLN A 52 9.76 -8.37 -8.27
N ARG A 53 9.67 -7.26 -9.02
CA ARG A 53 9.86 -7.27 -10.48
C ARG A 53 11.27 -7.74 -10.87
N GLY A 54 12.27 -7.32 -10.13
CA GLY A 54 13.64 -7.80 -10.32
C GLY A 54 13.77 -9.31 -10.11
N LYS A 55 13.14 -9.86 -9.08
CA LYS A 55 13.11 -11.31 -8.82
C LYS A 55 12.38 -12.06 -9.94
N GLU A 56 11.20 -11.60 -10.34
CA GLU A 56 10.43 -12.18 -11.45
C GLU A 56 11.23 -12.20 -12.74
N PHE A 57 11.96 -11.12 -13.04
CA PHE A 57 12.82 -11.02 -14.21
C PHE A 57 13.94 -12.07 -14.17
N VAL A 58 14.64 -12.21 -13.05
CA VAL A 58 15.71 -13.20 -12.88
C VAL A 58 15.15 -14.63 -12.98
N ASP A 59 13.98 -14.89 -12.40
CA ASP A 59 13.36 -16.23 -12.44
C ASP A 59 12.94 -16.60 -13.86
N MET A 60 12.40 -15.66 -14.65
CA MET A 60 12.12 -15.89 -16.07
C MET A 60 13.39 -16.25 -16.86
N LEU A 61 14.50 -15.54 -16.62
CA LEU A 61 15.78 -15.87 -17.26
C LEU A 61 16.29 -17.26 -16.87
N ARG A 62 16.15 -17.65 -15.60
CA ARG A 62 16.57 -19.00 -15.13
C ARG A 62 15.82 -20.12 -15.82
N VAL A 63 14.57 -19.89 -16.20
CA VAL A 63 13.74 -20.87 -16.94
C VAL A 63 13.97 -20.78 -18.46
N GLY A 64 14.87 -19.89 -18.91
CA GLY A 64 15.18 -19.69 -20.35
C GLY A 64 14.11 -18.88 -21.09
N GLN A 65 13.25 -18.16 -20.39
CA GLN A 65 12.28 -17.24 -20.99
C GLN A 65 12.91 -15.85 -21.15
N VAL A 66 12.66 -15.21 -22.29
CA VAL A 66 13.08 -13.82 -22.51
C VAL A 66 11.99 -12.89 -21.98
N PRO A 67 12.27 -12.11 -20.91
CA PRO A 67 11.31 -11.17 -20.36
C PRO A 67 10.96 -10.07 -21.37
N SER A 68 9.75 -9.53 -21.30
CA SER A 68 9.36 -8.37 -22.11
C SER A 68 10.13 -7.12 -21.66
N LYS A 69 10.30 -6.15 -22.59
CA LYS A 69 10.97 -4.88 -22.29
C LYS A 69 10.30 -4.09 -21.17
N ASP A 70 8.99 -4.33 -20.95
CA ASP A 70 8.18 -3.63 -19.95
C ASP A 70 8.27 -4.28 -18.55
N THR A 71 8.96 -5.41 -18.42
CA THR A 71 9.09 -6.12 -17.13
C THR A 71 9.90 -5.29 -16.11
N LEU A 72 10.91 -4.57 -16.57
CA LEU A 72 11.76 -3.70 -15.72
C LEU A 72 11.44 -2.22 -15.97
N THR A 73 10.22 -1.79 -15.72
CA THR A 73 9.89 -0.36 -15.74
C THR A 73 10.48 0.33 -14.52
N PRO A 74 11.27 1.41 -14.69
CA PRO A 74 11.91 2.10 -13.57
C PRO A 74 10.92 2.98 -12.77
N SER A 75 9.65 3.01 -13.14
CA SER A 75 8.65 3.85 -12.49
C SER A 75 7.36 3.10 -12.23
N VAL A 76 6.73 3.39 -11.10
CA VAL A 76 5.42 2.87 -10.72
C VAL A 76 4.59 4.00 -10.09
N ASN A 77 3.30 4.04 -10.41
CA ASN A 77 2.37 4.94 -9.74
C ASN A 77 1.77 4.21 -8.54
N ILE A 78 1.78 4.87 -7.39
CA ILE A 78 1.29 4.33 -6.13
C ILE A 78 0.30 5.33 -5.55
N ASP A 79 -0.93 4.89 -5.38
CA ASP A 79 -1.99 5.63 -4.72
C ASP A 79 -2.15 5.11 -3.30
N LEU A 80 -2.04 5.98 -2.31
CA LEU A 80 -2.21 5.67 -0.90
C LEU A 80 -3.30 6.55 -0.31
N ILE A 81 -4.19 5.96 0.48
CA ILE A 81 -5.19 6.71 1.23
C ILE A 81 -4.85 6.59 2.71
N PHE A 82 -4.54 7.73 3.31
CA PHE A 82 -4.27 7.84 4.73
C PHE A 82 -5.11 8.98 5.32
N ASN A 83 -5.85 8.71 6.41
CA ASN A 83 -6.76 9.67 7.04
C ASN A 83 -7.75 10.32 6.05
N ASN A 84 -8.34 9.52 5.15
CA ASN A 84 -9.27 9.95 4.11
C ASN A 84 -8.69 10.92 3.05
N VAL A 85 -7.36 11.08 3.02
CA VAL A 85 -6.64 11.86 2.01
C VAL A 85 -5.92 10.91 1.07
N LYS A 86 -6.15 11.09 -0.24
CA LYS A 86 -5.52 10.29 -1.30
C LYS A 86 -4.22 10.97 -1.76
N TYR A 87 -3.13 10.26 -1.59
CA TYR A 87 -1.79 10.64 -2.06
C TYR A 87 -1.47 9.87 -3.33
N SER A 88 -1.51 10.53 -4.47
CA SER A 88 -1.09 9.95 -5.74
C SER A 88 0.37 10.27 -5.98
N THR A 89 1.20 9.24 -5.92
CA THR A 89 2.65 9.38 -6.00
C THR A 89 3.20 8.58 -7.18
N LYS A 90 4.28 9.09 -7.76
CA LYS A 90 5.08 8.38 -8.75
C LYS A 90 6.42 8.01 -8.14
N CYS A 91 6.66 6.71 -7.98
CA CYS A 91 7.93 6.20 -7.49
C CYS A 91 8.84 5.85 -8.67
N LEU A 92 10.10 6.27 -8.56
CA LEU A 92 11.14 6.03 -9.57
C LEU A 92 12.30 5.32 -8.87
N GLN A 93 12.76 4.23 -9.44
CA GLN A 93 13.95 3.56 -8.95
C GLN A 93 15.19 4.38 -9.29
N SER A 94 15.88 4.87 -8.27
CA SER A 94 17.11 5.67 -8.43
C SER A 94 18.39 4.83 -8.27
N GLY A 95 18.28 3.68 -7.63
CA GLY A 95 19.40 2.77 -7.39
C GLY A 95 18.88 1.45 -6.77
N ALA A 96 19.81 0.57 -6.40
CA ALA A 96 19.45 -0.71 -5.78
C ALA A 96 18.71 -0.55 -4.44
N THR A 97 19.05 0.50 -3.71
CA THR A 97 18.52 0.78 -2.36
C THR A 97 17.94 2.18 -2.23
N SER A 98 17.57 2.83 -3.34
CA SER A 98 17.04 4.19 -3.32
C SER A 98 15.86 4.35 -4.27
N VAL A 99 14.85 5.06 -3.80
CA VAL A 99 13.62 5.37 -4.54
C VAL A 99 13.36 6.86 -4.47
N ILE A 100 13.09 7.47 -5.62
CA ILE A 100 12.59 8.84 -5.69
C ILE A 100 11.08 8.79 -5.70
N VAL A 101 10.46 9.47 -4.76
CA VAL A 101 9.01 9.65 -4.70
C VAL A 101 8.68 11.06 -5.19
N ASP A 102 7.86 11.13 -6.22
CA ASP A 102 7.34 12.38 -6.79
C ASP A 102 5.85 12.49 -6.46
N CYS A 103 5.47 13.59 -5.84
CA CYS A 103 4.07 13.92 -5.59
C CYS A 103 3.84 15.40 -5.89
N ASN A 104 2.97 15.66 -6.87
CA ASN A 104 2.62 17.02 -7.31
C ASN A 104 3.86 17.89 -7.63
N GLY A 105 4.90 17.30 -8.22
CA GLY A 105 6.15 17.97 -8.57
C GLY A 105 7.16 18.13 -7.42
N GLY A 106 6.80 17.71 -6.21
CA GLY A 106 7.74 17.60 -5.10
C GLY A 106 8.47 16.26 -5.14
N ARG A 107 9.78 16.26 -5.37
CA ARG A 107 10.61 15.05 -5.46
C ARG A 107 11.44 14.88 -4.21
N GLN A 108 11.42 13.66 -3.67
CA GLN A 108 12.19 13.27 -2.51
C GLN A 108 12.92 11.96 -2.78
N ASN A 109 14.24 11.95 -2.60
CA ASN A 109 15.03 10.72 -2.67
C ASN A 109 15.11 10.06 -1.29
N ILE A 110 14.78 8.78 -1.21
CA ILE A 110 14.73 8.00 0.01
C ILE A 110 15.63 6.78 -0.16
N ALA A 111 16.64 6.68 0.70
CA ALA A 111 17.44 5.47 0.78
C ALA A 111 16.74 4.44 1.67
N ILE A 112 16.64 3.21 1.19
CA ILE A 112 15.92 2.11 1.85
C ILE A 112 16.89 0.95 2.04
N ARG A 113 17.01 0.47 3.26
CA ARG A 113 17.84 -0.68 3.59
C ARG A 113 17.00 -1.74 4.29
N PRO A 114 16.93 -2.97 3.77
CA PRO A 114 16.26 -4.06 4.46
C PRO A 114 17.04 -4.40 5.74
N LEU A 115 16.31 -4.70 6.81
CA LEU A 115 16.83 -5.15 8.10
C LEU A 115 16.67 -6.67 8.22
N ALA A 116 17.42 -7.30 9.11
CA ALA A 116 17.38 -8.75 9.32
C ALA A 116 16.06 -9.26 9.89
N ASP A 117 15.28 -8.40 10.54
CA ASP A 117 13.98 -8.67 11.16
C ASP A 117 12.78 -8.39 10.25
N LEU A 118 12.97 -8.39 8.93
CA LEU A 118 11.97 -8.07 7.92
C LEU A 118 11.47 -6.61 7.94
N GLY A 119 12.13 -5.75 8.71
CA GLY A 119 11.92 -4.31 8.71
C GLY A 119 12.73 -3.63 7.60
N TYR A 120 12.52 -2.32 7.49
CA TYR A 120 13.23 -1.45 6.56
C TYR A 120 13.69 -0.19 7.29
N LEU A 121 14.93 0.19 7.04
CA LEU A 121 15.46 1.49 7.48
C LEU A 121 15.32 2.48 6.31
N LEU A 122 14.51 3.49 6.52
CA LEU A 122 14.24 4.55 5.55
C LEU A 122 15.04 5.79 5.96
N ASN A 123 15.84 6.34 5.06
CA ASN A 123 16.51 7.62 5.31
C ASN A 123 15.83 8.72 4.48
N VAL A 124 15.15 9.60 5.20
CA VAL A 124 14.43 10.76 4.64
C VAL A 124 15.14 12.02 5.10
N ASN A 125 15.75 12.78 4.19
CA ASN A 125 16.47 14.03 4.50
C ASN A 125 17.56 13.90 5.58
N GLY A 126 18.26 12.76 5.62
CA GLY A 126 19.30 12.50 6.62
C GLY A 126 18.77 12.04 7.97
N LYS A 127 17.44 11.90 8.12
CA LYS A 127 16.80 11.32 9.30
C LYS A 127 16.40 9.88 9.02
N SER A 128 16.79 8.98 9.90
CA SER A 128 16.49 7.55 9.75
C SER A 128 15.19 7.21 10.44
N HIS A 129 14.35 6.44 9.77
CA HIS A 129 13.07 5.94 10.24
C HIS A 129 13.03 4.44 10.08
N VAL A 130 12.48 3.72 11.07
CA VAL A 130 12.30 2.27 10.97
C VAL A 130 10.85 1.98 10.59
N ALA A 131 10.67 1.20 9.53
CA ALA A 131 9.35 0.84 9.04
C ALA A 131 9.20 -0.67 8.87
N TYR A 132 8.04 -1.17 9.29
CA TYR A 132 7.57 -2.52 9.00
C TYR A 132 6.29 -2.41 8.21
N SER A 133 6.12 -3.20 7.17
CA SER A 133 4.90 -3.21 6.37
C SER A 133 4.34 -4.60 6.24
N LYS A 134 3.02 -4.70 6.29
CA LYS A 134 2.28 -5.93 6.06
C LYS A 134 1.02 -5.62 5.28
N GLN A 135 0.83 -6.33 4.16
CA GLN A 135 -0.43 -6.32 3.44
C GLN A 135 -1.46 -7.12 4.23
N GLU A 136 -2.61 -6.53 4.51
CA GLU A 136 -3.72 -7.21 5.19
C GLU A 136 -4.72 -7.79 4.19
N SER A 137 -5.47 -8.78 4.65
CA SER A 137 -6.61 -9.28 3.92
C SER A 137 -7.62 -8.15 3.72
N GLY A 138 -8.08 -7.94 2.49
CA GLY A 138 -8.96 -6.80 2.16
C GLY A 138 -8.25 -5.62 1.50
N GLY A 139 -6.93 -5.74 1.24
CA GLY A 139 -6.19 -4.76 0.43
C GLY A 139 -5.63 -3.58 1.21
N SER A 140 -5.87 -3.49 2.53
CA SER A 140 -5.24 -2.46 3.37
C SER A 140 -3.76 -2.77 3.60
N LEU A 141 -2.95 -1.71 3.66
CA LEU A 141 -1.54 -1.80 4.03
C LEU A 141 -1.38 -1.27 5.45
N ARG A 142 -0.94 -2.14 6.35
CA ARG A 142 -0.48 -1.73 7.67
C ARG A 142 1.00 -1.44 7.64
N MET A 143 1.39 -0.25 8.03
CA MET A 143 2.78 0.15 8.23
C MET A 143 2.99 0.58 9.68
N ILE A 144 4.06 0.12 10.29
CA ILE A 144 4.51 0.61 11.59
C ILE A 144 5.73 1.49 11.29
N LEU A 145 5.62 2.79 11.57
CA LEU A 145 6.68 3.77 11.35
C LEU A 145 7.13 4.31 12.70
N ASP A 146 8.38 4.08 13.07
CA ASP A 146 8.97 4.49 14.36
C ASP A 146 8.12 4.09 15.58
N GLY A 147 7.50 2.89 15.54
CA GLY A 147 6.63 2.39 16.60
C GLY A 147 5.15 2.82 16.46
N HIS A 148 4.81 3.72 15.54
CA HIS A 148 3.42 4.14 15.31
C HIS A 148 2.77 3.34 14.18
N THR A 149 1.58 2.80 14.44
CA THR A 149 0.82 2.05 13.45
C THR A 149 0.07 3.01 12.54
N CYS A 150 0.35 2.92 11.24
CA CYS A 150 -0.31 3.66 10.19
C CYS A 150 -1.02 2.68 9.27
N ILE A 151 -2.30 2.89 9.01
CA ILE A 151 -3.11 2.03 8.14
C ILE A 151 -3.49 2.82 6.90
N PHE A 152 -3.06 2.31 5.74
CA PHE A 152 -3.51 2.81 4.45
C PHE A 152 -4.70 1.98 4.00
N THR A 153 -5.82 2.64 3.77
CA THR A 153 -7.04 1.98 3.30
C THR A 153 -7.04 1.90 1.77
N PRO A 154 -7.56 0.82 1.18
CA PRO A 154 -7.79 0.79 -0.26
C PRO A 154 -8.84 1.84 -0.64
N GLU A 155 -8.83 2.27 -1.91
CA GLU A 155 -9.87 3.16 -2.41
C GLU A 155 -11.24 2.46 -2.29
N TYR A 156 -12.16 3.13 -1.61
CA TYR A 156 -13.51 2.62 -1.47
C TYR A 156 -14.22 2.68 -2.81
N ASP A 157 -14.54 1.52 -3.35
CA ASP A 157 -15.31 1.37 -4.59
C ASP A 157 -16.67 0.76 -4.24
N PRO A 158 -17.73 1.57 -4.16
CA PRO A 158 -19.07 1.10 -3.83
C PRO A 158 -19.69 0.24 -4.94
N THR A 159 -19.10 0.21 -6.13
CA THR A 159 -19.54 -0.66 -7.21
C THR A 159 -19.16 -2.12 -6.96
N ARG A 160 -18.22 -2.38 -6.06
CA ARG A 160 -17.72 -3.73 -5.76
C ARG A 160 -18.22 -4.17 -4.39
N LEU A 161 -19.08 -5.18 -4.37
CA LEU A 161 -19.51 -5.81 -3.14
C LEU A 161 -18.51 -6.91 -2.77
N ILE A 162 -17.70 -6.64 -1.76
CA ILE A 162 -16.61 -7.52 -1.32
C ILE A 162 -16.98 -8.27 -0.05
N SER A 163 -16.40 -9.46 0.12
CA SER A 163 -16.53 -10.21 1.37
C SER A 163 -15.71 -9.55 2.48
N SER A 164 -16.32 -9.32 3.64
CA SER A 164 -15.65 -8.81 4.84
C SER A 164 -14.86 -9.87 5.61
N GLY A 165 -15.08 -11.16 5.32
CA GLY A 165 -14.46 -12.26 6.05
C GLY A 165 -14.30 -13.52 5.21
N ALA A 166 -13.52 -14.48 5.75
CA ALA A 166 -13.42 -15.80 5.18
C ALA A 166 -14.65 -16.62 5.54
N GLY A 167 -15.21 -17.34 4.55
CA GLY A 167 -16.40 -18.14 4.77
C GLY A 167 -16.86 -18.85 3.51
N LYS A 168 -18.14 -19.17 3.46
CA LYS A 168 -18.80 -19.77 2.32
C LYS A 168 -20.03 -18.97 1.95
N LEU A 169 -20.24 -18.71 0.67
CA LEU A 169 -21.45 -18.12 0.16
C LEU A 169 -22.62 -19.10 0.38
N ALA A 170 -23.48 -18.84 1.36
CA ALA A 170 -24.55 -19.75 1.71
C ALA A 170 -25.70 -19.68 0.69
N ARG A 171 -26.20 -18.46 0.41
CA ARG A 171 -27.25 -18.25 -0.59
C ARG A 171 -27.29 -16.80 -1.07
N LEU A 172 -27.87 -16.62 -2.25
CA LEU A 172 -28.22 -15.33 -2.82
C LEU A 172 -29.64 -14.96 -2.37
N LEU A 173 -29.80 -13.77 -1.78
CA LEU A 173 -31.11 -13.31 -1.28
C LEU A 173 -31.94 -12.62 -2.36
N VAL A 174 -31.30 -12.22 -3.46
CA VAL A 174 -31.92 -11.52 -4.59
C VAL A 174 -31.47 -12.15 -5.90
N ALA A 175 -32.28 -12.02 -6.94
CA ALA A 175 -31.93 -12.49 -8.27
C ALA A 175 -30.88 -11.58 -8.91
N ASP A 176 -30.08 -12.15 -9.83
CA ASP A 176 -29.14 -11.36 -10.62
C ASP A 176 -29.88 -10.32 -11.47
N GLY A 177 -29.33 -9.10 -11.57
CA GLY A 177 -29.96 -7.98 -12.23
C GLY A 177 -31.06 -7.29 -11.40
N SER A 178 -31.30 -7.66 -10.15
CA SER A 178 -32.27 -6.99 -9.27
C SER A 178 -31.76 -5.63 -8.83
N HIS A 179 -32.67 -4.69 -8.68
CA HIS A 179 -32.41 -3.40 -8.05
C HIS A 179 -32.44 -3.52 -6.53
N LEU A 180 -31.45 -2.96 -5.87
CA LEU A 180 -31.28 -2.95 -4.41
C LEU A 180 -31.30 -1.52 -3.88
N GLU A 181 -31.99 -1.32 -2.78
CA GLU A 181 -31.92 -0.06 -2.02
C GLU A 181 -30.68 -0.07 -1.11
N LYS A 182 -30.24 1.13 -0.70
CA LYS A 182 -29.16 1.28 0.28
C LYS A 182 -29.51 0.55 1.59
N GLY A 183 -28.57 -0.30 2.03
CA GLY A 183 -28.75 -1.12 3.23
C GLY A 183 -29.54 -2.41 3.05
N ALA A 184 -30.01 -2.73 1.82
CA ALA A 184 -30.69 -3.97 1.54
C ALA A 184 -29.74 -5.17 1.63
N PRO A 185 -30.16 -6.30 2.24
CA PRO A 185 -29.36 -7.52 2.24
C PRO A 185 -29.40 -8.16 0.86
N TYR A 186 -28.25 -8.58 0.33
CA TYR A 186 -28.15 -9.17 -1.00
C TYR A 186 -27.65 -10.63 -0.98
N VAL A 187 -26.92 -11.02 0.07
CA VAL A 187 -26.33 -12.35 0.18
C VAL A 187 -26.21 -12.74 1.64
N GLU A 188 -26.27 -14.04 1.91
CA GLU A 188 -25.86 -14.63 3.18
C GLU A 188 -24.56 -15.39 3.04
N ILE A 189 -23.63 -15.15 3.95
CA ILE A 189 -22.38 -15.87 4.08
C ILE A 189 -22.36 -16.71 5.35
N GLU A 190 -21.82 -17.91 5.29
CA GLU A 190 -21.57 -18.77 6.42
C GLU A 190 -20.14 -18.58 6.90
N VAL A 191 -19.99 -18.10 8.12
CA VAL A 191 -18.71 -17.91 8.80
C VAL A 191 -18.76 -18.69 10.11
N MET A 192 -17.88 -19.68 10.30
CA MET A 192 -17.84 -20.50 11.52
C MET A 192 -19.21 -21.07 11.93
N LYS A 193 -20.03 -21.56 10.96
CA LYS A 193 -21.40 -22.05 11.15
C LYS A 193 -22.43 -21.00 11.57
N MET A 194 -22.08 -19.74 11.48
CA MET A 194 -23.02 -18.63 11.67
C MET A 194 -23.34 -18.00 10.32
N TYR A 195 -24.60 -17.65 10.13
CA TYR A 195 -25.06 -16.98 8.91
C TYR A 195 -25.08 -15.48 9.13
N MET A 196 -24.45 -14.74 8.24
CA MET A 196 -24.39 -13.28 8.24
C MET A 196 -24.90 -12.76 6.90
N SER A 197 -25.88 -11.84 6.96
CA SER A 197 -26.36 -11.15 5.77
C SER A 197 -25.44 -9.95 5.47
N LEU A 198 -24.90 -9.89 4.26
CA LEU A 198 -24.20 -8.72 3.76
C LEU A 198 -25.20 -7.74 3.15
N LYS A 199 -24.99 -6.45 3.41
CA LYS A 199 -25.86 -5.36 2.97
C LYS A 199 -25.14 -4.47 1.98
N THR A 200 -25.89 -3.93 1.01
CA THR A 200 -25.34 -2.94 0.07
C THR A 200 -25.08 -1.61 0.77
N ALA A 201 -23.99 -0.95 0.41
CA ALA A 201 -23.69 0.38 0.91
C ALA A 201 -24.45 1.48 0.16
N GLU A 202 -24.74 1.27 -1.12
CA GLU A 202 -25.43 2.24 -1.99
C GLU A 202 -26.53 1.52 -2.81
N ALA A 203 -27.47 2.30 -3.34
CA ALA A 203 -28.54 1.78 -4.19
C ALA A 203 -28.04 1.54 -5.63
N GLY A 204 -28.56 0.48 -6.25
CA GLY A 204 -28.19 0.14 -7.62
C GLY A 204 -28.61 -1.25 -8.04
N THR A 205 -28.27 -1.62 -9.26
CA THR A 205 -28.55 -2.94 -9.84
C THR A 205 -27.37 -3.88 -9.59
N VAL A 206 -27.64 -5.05 -8.97
CA VAL A 206 -26.61 -6.03 -8.61
C VAL A 206 -26.38 -7.06 -9.73
N HIS A 207 -25.11 -7.38 -9.98
CA HIS A 207 -24.68 -8.47 -10.86
C HIS A 207 -23.71 -9.38 -10.10
N PHE A 208 -24.11 -10.63 -9.89
CA PHE A 208 -23.29 -11.60 -9.16
C PHE A 208 -22.15 -12.13 -10.02
N GLN A 209 -20.97 -12.25 -9.39
CA GLN A 209 -19.79 -12.87 -10.00
C GLN A 209 -19.51 -14.26 -9.43
N MET A 210 -20.07 -14.56 -8.27
CA MET A 210 -19.93 -15.83 -7.59
C MET A 210 -21.28 -16.55 -7.44
N SER A 211 -21.24 -17.86 -7.45
CA SER A 211 -22.40 -18.72 -7.24
C SER A 211 -22.49 -19.21 -5.80
N GLU A 212 -23.68 -19.66 -5.41
CA GLU A 212 -23.92 -20.31 -4.11
C GLU A 212 -22.97 -21.49 -3.90
N GLY A 213 -22.48 -21.62 -2.69
CA GLY A 213 -21.52 -22.65 -2.30
C GLY A 213 -20.05 -22.28 -2.51
N ALA A 214 -19.73 -21.15 -3.13
CA ALA A 214 -18.34 -20.70 -3.33
C ALA A 214 -17.66 -20.38 -1.99
N SER A 215 -16.37 -20.73 -1.90
CA SER A 215 -15.52 -20.31 -0.78
C SER A 215 -15.11 -18.86 -0.95
N LEU A 216 -15.15 -18.09 0.14
CA LEU A 216 -14.85 -16.69 0.19
C LEU A 216 -13.63 -16.43 1.04
N LEU A 217 -12.76 -15.57 0.55
CA LEU A 217 -11.69 -14.95 1.30
C LEU A 217 -12.01 -13.46 1.56
N PRO A 218 -11.46 -12.86 2.61
CA PRO A 218 -11.62 -11.42 2.82
C PRO A 218 -11.11 -10.64 1.61
N GLY A 219 -11.97 -9.75 1.07
CA GLY A 219 -11.63 -8.95 -0.12
C GLY A 219 -12.09 -9.56 -1.45
N ASP A 220 -12.61 -10.79 -1.49
CA ASP A 220 -13.18 -11.37 -2.70
C ASP A 220 -14.42 -10.60 -3.15
N VAL A 221 -14.54 -10.38 -4.47
CA VAL A 221 -15.67 -9.69 -5.06
C VAL A 221 -16.82 -10.69 -5.27
N ILE A 222 -17.89 -10.51 -4.53
CA ILE A 222 -19.10 -11.35 -4.61
C ILE A 222 -19.99 -10.90 -5.77
N ALA A 223 -20.19 -9.59 -5.89
CA ALA A 223 -21.02 -8.99 -6.91
C ALA A 223 -20.54 -7.60 -7.29
N MET A 224 -20.99 -7.13 -8.44
CA MET A 224 -20.83 -5.74 -8.87
C MET A 224 -22.18 -5.05 -8.87
N VAL A 225 -22.20 -3.78 -8.45
CA VAL A 225 -23.40 -2.95 -8.44
C VAL A 225 -23.24 -1.83 -9.45
N LYS A 226 -24.22 -1.72 -10.33
CA LYS A 226 -24.37 -0.53 -11.16
C LYS A 226 -25.13 0.50 -10.35
N LEU A 227 -24.43 1.52 -9.87
CA LEU A 227 -25.00 2.56 -9.02
C LEU A 227 -26.03 3.41 -9.77
N ASP A 228 -27.09 3.81 -9.08
CA ASP A 228 -28.07 4.75 -9.61
C ASP A 228 -27.49 6.17 -9.69
N ASP A 229 -26.77 6.59 -8.63
CA ASP A 229 -26.16 7.91 -8.49
C ASP A 229 -24.67 7.79 -8.23
N PRO A 230 -23.80 7.71 -9.26
CA PRO A 230 -22.36 7.58 -9.09
C PRO A 230 -21.71 8.83 -8.44
N ASP A 231 -22.38 9.99 -8.50
CA ASP A 231 -21.84 11.26 -7.98
C ASP A 231 -21.99 11.40 -6.45
N LYS A 232 -22.86 10.59 -5.83
CA LYS A 232 -23.05 10.59 -4.36
C LYS A 232 -21.96 9.83 -3.60
N VAL A 233 -21.08 9.16 -4.31
CA VAL A 233 -19.98 8.40 -3.69
C VAL A 233 -18.99 9.34 -3.05
N VAL A 234 -18.80 9.21 -1.75
CA VAL A 234 -17.78 9.96 -1.01
C VAL A 234 -16.39 9.44 -1.45
N LYS A 235 -15.74 10.20 -2.31
CA LYS A 235 -14.35 9.95 -2.70
C LYS A 235 -13.40 10.57 -1.68
N SER A 236 -12.27 9.90 -1.45
CA SER A 236 -11.20 10.47 -0.62
C SER A 236 -10.72 11.81 -1.20
N GLU A 237 -10.41 12.77 -0.33
CA GLU A 237 -9.88 14.07 -0.74
C GLU A 237 -8.50 13.92 -1.36
N LYS A 238 -8.25 14.56 -2.50
CA LYS A 238 -6.93 14.52 -3.15
C LYS A 238 -5.98 15.46 -2.41
N PHE A 239 -4.80 14.95 -2.11
CA PHE A 239 -3.71 15.77 -1.58
C PHE A 239 -3.21 16.74 -2.68
N LEU A 240 -3.31 18.04 -2.41
CA LEU A 240 -2.89 19.09 -3.35
C LEU A 240 -1.51 19.67 -3.01
N GLY A 241 -0.95 19.34 -1.83
CA GLY A 241 0.37 19.78 -1.41
C GLY A 241 1.50 19.01 -2.09
N GLN A 242 2.75 19.43 -1.82
CA GLN A 242 3.95 18.70 -2.22
C GLN A 242 4.47 17.87 -1.05
N LEU A 243 4.87 16.63 -1.29
CA LEU A 243 5.50 15.76 -0.28
C LEU A 243 6.99 16.09 -0.07
N ALA A 244 7.49 17.19 -0.57
CA ALA A 244 8.84 17.65 -0.31
C ALA A 244 8.98 18.06 1.16
N HIS A 245 9.66 17.24 1.95
CA HIS A 245 10.08 17.66 3.29
C HIS A 245 11.31 18.57 3.12
N ARG A 246 11.06 19.87 3.13
CA ARG A 246 12.13 20.87 3.05
C ARG A 246 13.05 20.67 4.26
N ARG A 247 14.33 20.48 4.01
CA ARG A 247 15.32 20.68 5.08
C ARG A 247 15.26 22.14 5.48
N ASP A 248 14.90 22.41 6.70
CA ASP A 248 15.32 23.64 7.36
C ASP A 248 16.81 23.48 7.67
N VAL A 249 17.63 23.59 6.64
CA VAL A 249 19.07 23.73 6.79
C VAL A 249 19.34 25.23 6.66
N GLU A 250 19.43 25.90 7.80
CA GLU A 250 20.31 27.06 7.90
C GLU A 250 21.74 26.60 7.54
N GLY A 251 22.16 26.87 6.33
CA GLY A 251 23.47 26.51 5.84
C GLY A 251 23.43 26.02 4.39
N GLY A 252 23.49 26.98 3.45
CA GLY A 252 23.33 26.80 2.04
C GLY A 252 24.15 25.66 1.42
N LEU A 253 23.43 24.71 0.82
CA LEU A 253 23.86 24.01 -0.36
C LEU A 253 22.74 24.21 -1.38
N GLN A 254 22.98 25.06 -2.35
CA GLN A 254 22.16 25.21 -3.53
C GLN A 254 22.11 23.84 -4.20
N ILE A 255 20.91 23.24 -4.26
CA ILE A 255 20.65 22.14 -5.18
C ILE A 255 20.66 22.79 -6.54
N VAL A 256 21.70 22.50 -7.31
CA VAL A 256 21.74 22.80 -8.73
C VAL A 256 20.58 22.02 -9.35
N ASP A 257 19.60 22.74 -9.91
CA ASP A 257 18.56 22.18 -10.75
C ASP A 257 19.23 21.64 -12.04
N ASP A 258 19.76 20.42 -11.94
CA ASP A 258 20.10 19.66 -13.13
C ASP A 258 18.81 19.08 -13.74
N ALA A 259 18.10 19.96 -14.44
CA ALA A 259 17.00 19.59 -15.32
C ALA A 259 17.43 18.69 -16.49
N ALA A 260 18.68 18.19 -16.51
CA ALA A 260 19.25 17.35 -17.55
C ALA A 260 19.62 15.93 -17.08
N GLY A 261 19.36 15.57 -15.83
CA GLY A 261 19.82 14.31 -15.25
C GLY A 261 18.84 13.14 -15.35
N PHE A 262 18.26 12.86 -16.51
CA PHE A 262 17.83 11.49 -16.78
C PHE A 262 19.11 10.66 -16.94
N ALA A 263 19.51 9.98 -15.85
CA ALA A 263 20.55 8.96 -15.95
C ALA A 263 20.11 7.97 -17.03
N LEU A 264 20.87 7.93 -18.11
CA LEU A 264 20.64 6.99 -19.20
C LEU A 264 20.57 5.57 -18.61
N PRO A 265 19.76 4.66 -19.14
CA PRO A 265 19.54 3.31 -18.60
C PRO A 265 20.83 2.53 -18.31
N HIS A 266 21.93 2.84 -19.01
CA HIS A 266 23.23 2.21 -18.79
C HIS A 266 23.96 2.66 -17.51
N LEU A 267 23.58 3.79 -16.89
CA LEU A 267 24.15 4.23 -15.59
C LEU A 267 23.41 3.60 -14.41
N VAL A 268 22.12 3.28 -14.56
CA VAL A 268 21.34 2.54 -13.56
C VAL A 268 21.85 1.09 -13.44
N MET A 269 22.41 0.54 -14.51
CA MET A 269 23.00 -0.82 -14.54
C MET A 269 24.35 -0.92 -13.80
N ARG A 270 25.01 0.19 -13.49
CA ARG A 270 26.36 0.16 -12.88
C ARG A 270 26.38 -0.16 -11.39
N GLU A 271 25.23 0.02 -10.70
CA GLU A 271 25.10 -0.26 -9.27
C GLU A 271 24.32 -1.54 -8.95
N VAL A 272 23.79 -2.21 -9.96
CA VAL A 272 23.17 -3.52 -9.79
C VAL A 272 24.30 -4.53 -9.62
N ASN A 273 24.45 -5.07 -8.43
CA ASN A 273 25.37 -6.12 -7.96
C ASN A 273 26.35 -6.65 -9.02
N SER A 274 27.65 -6.65 -8.70
CA SER A 274 28.74 -7.19 -9.56
C SER A 274 28.42 -8.54 -10.21
N ASP A 275 27.58 -9.35 -9.57
CA ASP A 275 27.14 -10.65 -10.08
C ASP A 275 26.14 -10.54 -11.25
N PHE A 276 25.34 -9.48 -11.31
CA PHE A 276 24.40 -9.24 -12.41
C PHE A 276 25.11 -8.70 -13.67
N CYS A 277 26.13 -7.87 -13.49
CA CYS A 277 26.97 -7.44 -14.60
C CYS A 277 27.78 -8.61 -15.20
N ALA A 278 28.25 -9.53 -14.35
CA ALA A 278 28.98 -10.73 -14.82
C ALA A 278 28.04 -11.66 -15.63
N LEU A 279 26.80 -11.87 -15.18
CA LEU A 279 25.80 -12.66 -15.91
C LEU A 279 25.40 -12.03 -17.25
N PHE A 280 25.25 -10.71 -17.30
CA PHE A 280 24.88 -10.00 -18.52
C PHE A 280 26.02 -9.95 -19.54
N CYS A 281 27.26 -9.87 -19.08
CA CYS A 281 28.46 -9.96 -19.94
C CYS A 281 28.61 -11.38 -20.53
N ILE A 282 28.42 -12.43 -19.73
CA ILE A 282 28.48 -13.83 -20.21
C ILE A 282 27.39 -14.09 -21.26
N PHE A 283 26.15 -13.59 -21.02
CA PHE A 283 25.03 -13.76 -21.95
C PHE A 283 25.24 -13.01 -23.28
N ASN A 284 25.89 -11.84 -23.26
CA ASN A 284 26.19 -11.08 -24.46
C ASN A 284 27.35 -11.70 -25.28
N GLU A 285 28.27 -12.37 -24.63
CA GLU A 285 29.31 -13.11 -25.36
C GLU A 285 28.81 -14.41 -25.98
N GLU A 286 27.92 -15.12 -25.30
CA GLU A 286 27.25 -16.30 -25.88
C GLU A 286 26.34 -15.94 -27.05
N LEU A 287 25.59 -14.85 -26.99
CA LEU A 287 24.76 -14.37 -28.11
C LEU A 287 25.59 -13.96 -29.33
N LYS A 288 26.77 -13.37 -29.13
CA LYS A 288 27.69 -13.07 -30.25
C LYS A 288 28.24 -14.32 -30.91
N SER A 289 28.41 -15.40 -30.12
CA SER A 289 28.86 -16.70 -30.66
C SER A 289 27.79 -17.43 -31.47
N TYR A 290 26.50 -17.11 -31.25
CA TYR A 290 25.39 -17.70 -32.00
C TYR A 290 25.06 -16.97 -33.33
N TYR A 291 25.55 -15.74 -33.49
CA TYR A 291 25.30 -14.90 -34.68
C TYR A 291 26.56 -14.68 -35.54
N SER A 292 27.65 -15.31 -35.23
CA SER A 292 28.83 -15.46 -36.05
C SER A 292 28.95 -16.88 -36.65
#